data_c4296b6da646b1897941e438bf580503
#
_entry.id   c4296b6da646b1897941e438bf580503
#
_cell.length_a   1.000
_cell.length_b   1.000
_cell.length_c   1.000
_cell.angle_alpha   90.00
_cell.angle_beta   90.00
_cell.angle_gamma   90.00
#
_symmetry.space_group_name_H-M   'P 1'
#
loop_
_entity.id
_entity.type
_entity.pdbx_description
1 polymer ?
#
loop_
_entity_poly.entity_id
_entity_poly.type
_entity_poly.pdbx_seq_one_letter_code
_entity_poly.pdbx_strand_id
1 'polypeptide(L)'
;MIAYFTKTSIGYSHIKENKVCQDYSACYHDEDRTIITACDGHGGEIYVRSHLGSKFASNAVIKVLRELERSDFYKYSRKDICNNLRLKILCEWNAMVERDLLKKYITKKEVTHLNEDRLFQDFA
;
A
#
# COMPACT_ATOMS: atom_id res chain seq x y z
N MET A 1 -26.84 10.80 4.45
CA MET A 1 -25.76 10.14 5.25
C MET A 1 -25.16 9.03 4.40
N ILE A 2 -23.84 8.98 4.29
CA ILE A 2 -23.12 7.89 3.60
C ILE A 2 -22.51 6.99 4.68
N ALA A 3 -22.89 5.72 4.69
CA ALA A 3 -22.25 4.72 5.53
C ALA A 3 -21.13 4.02 4.73
N TYR A 4 -20.01 3.79 5.36
CA TYR A 4 -18.86 3.11 4.74
C TYR A 4 -18.18 2.21 5.77
N PHE A 5 -17.66 1.09 5.32
CA PHE A 5 -16.79 0.24 6.13
C PHE A 5 -15.84 -0.54 5.22
N THR A 6 -14.73 -0.97 5.77
CA THR A 6 -13.81 -1.91 5.13
C THR A 6 -13.50 -3.05 6.09
N LYS A 7 -13.31 -4.24 5.57
CA LYS A 7 -12.88 -5.40 6.33
C LYS A 7 -11.98 -6.26 5.46
N THR A 8 -10.85 -6.66 6.01
CA THR A 8 -9.96 -7.64 5.40
C THR A 8 -10.01 -8.93 6.20
N SER A 9 -10.13 -10.06 5.53
CA SER A 9 -10.10 -11.38 6.16
C SER A 9 -9.04 -12.24 5.49
N ILE A 10 -8.33 -13.01 6.31
CA ILE A 10 -7.30 -13.93 5.83
C ILE A 10 -7.97 -15.13 5.13
N GLY A 11 -7.41 -15.56 3.98
CA GLY A 11 -7.87 -16.72 3.25
C GLY A 11 -7.55 -18.04 3.99
N TYR A 12 -8.38 -19.06 3.77
CA TYR A 12 -8.25 -20.36 4.43
C TYR A 12 -6.87 -21.02 4.23
N SER A 13 -6.30 -20.96 3.02
CA SER A 13 -4.96 -21.49 2.74
C SER A 13 -3.87 -20.83 3.58
N HIS A 14 -3.94 -19.52 3.76
CA HIS A 14 -3.00 -18.77 4.59
C HIS A 14 -3.14 -19.11 6.08
N ILE A 15 -4.37 -19.32 6.55
CA ILE A 15 -4.60 -19.78 7.94
C ILE A 15 -3.96 -21.15 8.14
N LYS A 16 -4.17 -22.07 7.21
CA LYS A 16 -3.61 -23.45 7.27
C LYS A 16 -2.08 -23.44 7.28
N GLU A 17 -1.46 -22.50 6.56
CA GLU A 17 -0.01 -22.38 6.45
C GLU A 17 0.61 -21.42 7.48
N ASN A 18 -0.17 -20.90 8.42
CA ASN A 18 0.25 -19.88 9.41
C ASN A 18 0.86 -18.62 8.76
N LYS A 19 0.40 -18.26 7.57
CA LYS A 19 0.83 -17.03 6.87
C LYS A 19 0.06 -15.82 7.36
N VAL A 20 0.72 -14.67 7.35
CA VAL A 20 0.10 -13.38 7.63
C VAL A 20 -0.81 -12.99 6.47
N CYS A 21 -1.94 -12.33 6.75
CA CYS A 21 -2.75 -11.71 5.71
C CYS A 21 -1.94 -10.62 5.02
N GLN A 22 -1.78 -10.76 3.70
CA GLN A 22 -0.98 -9.85 2.89
C GLN A 22 -1.81 -8.74 2.25
N ASP A 23 -3.13 -8.93 2.22
CA ASP A 23 -4.06 -7.94 1.70
C ASP A 23 -4.41 -6.89 2.78
N TYR A 24 -4.68 -5.68 2.32
CA TYR A 24 -5.06 -4.60 3.21
C TYR A 24 -6.15 -3.74 2.60
N SER A 25 -7.14 -3.39 3.40
CA SER A 25 -8.17 -2.43 3.03
C SER A 25 -8.30 -1.34 4.08
N ALA A 26 -8.58 -0.14 3.65
CA ALA A 26 -8.83 0.99 4.53
C ALA A 26 -9.86 1.94 3.95
N CYS A 27 -10.43 2.78 4.80
CA CYS A 27 -11.31 3.86 4.38
C CYS A 27 -10.97 5.15 5.14
N TYR A 28 -11.27 6.25 4.48
CA TYR A 28 -11.21 7.59 5.05
C TYR A 28 -12.46 8.36 4.63
N HIS A 29 -13.00 9.15 5.52
CA HIS A 29 -14.14 9.99 5.24
C HIS A 29 -13.99 11.34 5.93
N ASP A 30 -14.33 12.41 5.22
CA ASP A 30 -14.53 13.75 5.74
C ASP A 30 -15.79 14.36 5.12
N GLU A 31 -16.01 15.66 5.33
CA GLU A 31 -17.19 16.37 4.80
C GLU A 31 -17.22 16.41 3.27
N ASP A 32 -16.06 16.36 2.62
CA ASP A 32 -15.93 16.55 1.17
C ASP A 32 -15.77 15.26 0.39
N ARG A 33 -15.26 14.18 1.02
CA ARG A 33 -14.87 12.97 0.28
C ARG A 33 -14.95 11.68 1.09
N THR A 34 -15.14 10.60 0.39
CA THR A 34 -14.95 9.24 0.89
C THR A 34 -13.90 8.55 0.04
N ILE A 35 -12.89 7.97 0.67
CA ILE A 35 -11.81 7.21 0.03
C ILE A 35 -11.86 5.79 0.54
N ILE A 36 -11.91 4.82 -0.36
CA ILE A 36 -11.87 3.40 -0.03
C ILE A 36 -10.71 2.79 -0.80
N THR A 37 -9.90 1.99 -0.13
CA THR A 37 -8.75 1.29 -0.73
C THR A 37 -8.84 -0.19 -0.49
N ALA A 38 -8.37 -0.97 -1.47
CA ALA A 38 -8.12 -2.40 -1.35
C ALA A 38 -6.80 -2.69 -2.07
N CYS A 39 -5.85 -3.22 -1.34
CA CYS A 39 -4.50 -3.51 -1.82
C CYS A 39 -4.21 -4.99 -1.61
N ASP A 40 -3.89 -5.68 -2.70
CA ASP A 40 -3.48 -7.07 -2.73
C ASP A 40 -1.95 -7.14 -2.53
N GLY A 41 -1.49 -7.98 -1.62
CA GLY A 41 -0.09 -8.22 -1.35
C GLY A 41 0.40 -9.51 -2.02
N HIS A 42 1.66 -9.50 -2.47
CA HIS A 42 2.27 -10.69 -3.08
C HIS A 42 2.43 -11.85 -2.10
N GLY A 43 1.93 -13.03 -2.49
CA GLY A 43 1.95 -14.25 -1.68
C GLY A 43 3.23 -15.09 -1.75
N GLY A 44 4.20 -14.74 -2.60
CA GLY A 44 5.44 -15.48 -2.77
C GLY A 44 6.38 -15.35 -1.57
N GLU A 45 7.22 -16.37 -1.35
CA GLU A 45 8.15 -16.42 -0.20
C GLU A 45 9.21 -15.31 -0.23
N ILE A 46 9.55 -14.80 -1.42
CA ILE A 46 10.51 -13.71 -1.59
C ILE A 46 9.94 -12.35 -1.13
N TYR A 47 8.62 -12.20 -1.04
CA TYR A 47 7.96 -10.96 -0.62
C TYR A 47 7.76 -10.92 0.89
N VAL A 48 8.86 -10.92 1.62
CA VAL A 48 8.91 -11.13 3.09
C VAL A 48 8.12 -10.14 3.92
N ARG A 49 7.84 -8.94 3.39
CA ARG A 49 7.06 -7.89 4.08
C ARG A 49 5.88 -7.38 3.25
N SER A 50 5.33 -8.24 2.40
CA SER A 50 4.21 -7.90 1.52
C SER A 50 2.99 -7.33 2.26
N HIS A 51 2.69 -7.84 3.46
CA HIS A 51 1.65 -7.31 4.34
C HIS A 51 1.88 -5.85 4.76
N LEU A 52 3.13 -5.41 4.87
CA LEU A 52 3.46 -4.00 5.10
C LEU A 52 3.37 -3.20 3.80
N GLY A 53 3.80 -3.78 2.68
CA GLY A 53 3.73 -3.17 1.36
C GLY A 53 2.30 -2.79 0.98
N SER A 54 1.34 -3.69 1.12
CA SER A 54 -0.09 -3.44 0.87
C SER A 54 -0.69 -2.39 1.82
N LYS A 55 -0.30 -2.43 3.10
CA LYS A 55 -0.70 -1.42 4.08
C LYS A 55 -0.15 -0.03 3.73
N PHE A 56 1.13 0.06 3.35
CA PHE A 56 1.75 1.31 2.95
C PHE A 56 1.13 1.85 1.66
N ALA A 57 0.81 0.98 0.69
CA ALA A 57 0.12 1.37 -0.53
C ALA A 57 -1.24 2.00 -0.24
N SER A 58 -2.04 1.37 0.60
CA SER A 58 -3.33 1.90 1.04
C SER A 58 -3.21 3.25 1.73
N ASN A 59 -2.27 3.38 2.66
CA ASN A 59 -2.03 4.63 3.38
C ASN A 59 -1.51 5.75 2.46
N ALA A 60 -0.64 5.43 1.50
CA ALA A 60 -0.15 6.37 0.51
C ALA A 60 -1.27 6.90 -0.38
N VAL A 61 -2.17 6.02 -0.86
CA VAL A 61 -3.34 6.41 -1.64
C VAL A 61 -4.23 7.36 -0.85
N ILE A 62 -4.58 7.00 0.39
CA ILE A 62 -5.43 7.85 1.24
C ILE A 62 -4.78 9.22 1.45
N LYS A 63 -3.48 9.25 1.79
CA LYS A 63 -2.76 10.50 2.00
C LYS A 63 -2.80 11.40 0.78
N VAL A 64 -2.46 10.87 -0.39
CA VAL A 64 -2.39 11.64 -1.65
C VAL A 64 -3.78 12.11 -2.10
N LEU A 65 -4.81 11.26 -1.99
CA LEU A 65 -6.17 11.63 -2.38
C LEU A 65 -6.81 12.64 -1.44
N ARG A 66 -6.41 12.71 -0.18
CA ARG A 66 -6.85 13.75 0.74
C ARG A 66 -6.35 15.14 0.34
N GLU A 67 -5.20 15.23 -0.29
CA GLU A 67 -4.58 16.48 -0.75
C GLU A 67 -5.14 16.96 -2.10
N LEU A 68 -5.89 16.11 -2.82
CA LEU A 68 -6.48 16.46 -4.11
C LEU A 68 -7.65 17.43 -3.93
N GLU A 69 -7.59 18.59 -4.57
CA GLU A 69 -8.64 19.59 -4.52
C GLU A 69 -9.66 19.44 -5.67
N ARG A 70 -10.91 19.84 -5.43
CA ARG A 70 -11.93 19.87 -6.50
C ARG A 70 -11.52 20.75 -7.68
N SER A 71 -10.82 21.84 -7.41
CA SER A 71 -10.30 22.74 -8.45
C SER A 71 -9.35 22.07 -9.43
N ASP A 72 -8.65 21.01 -9.03
CA ASP A 72 -7.71 20.29 -9.88
C ASP A 72 -8.43 19.61 -11.06
N PHE A 73 -9.67 19.14 -10.85
CA PHE A 73 -10.48 18.52 -11.91
C PHE A 73 -10.90 19.51 -13.02
N TYR A 74 -10.84 20.79 -12.75
CA TYR A 74 -11.15 21.83 -13.73
C TYR A 74 -9.89 22.43 -14.38
N LYS A 75 -8.76 22.35 -13.70
CA LYS A 75 -7.49 22.92 -14.18
C LYS A 75 -6.69 21.96 -15.06
N TYR A 76 -6.80 20.67 -14.81
CA TYR A 76 -5.95 19.64 -15.42
C TYR A 76 -6.77 18.62 -16.17
N SER A 77 -6.18 18.04 -17.23
CA SER A 77 -6.81 16.91 -17.90
C SER A 77 -6.86 15.69 -16.99
N ARG A 78 -7.83 14.80 -17.25
CA ARG A 78 -7.92 13.52 -16.52
C ARG A 78 -6.61 12.73 -16.57
N LYS A 79 -5.95 12.73 -17.72
CA LYS A 79 -4.67 12.03 -17.93
C LYS A 79 -3.57 12.61 -17.04
N ASP A 80 -3.46 13.92 -16.94
CA ASP A 80 -2.45 14.60 -16.13
C ASP A 80 -2.70 14.37 -14.65
N ILE A 81 -3.96 14.42 -14.20
CA ILE A 81 -4.34 14.10 -12.81
C ILE A 81 -3.92 12.66 -12.49
N CYS A 82 -4.27 11.67 -13.32
CA CYS A 82 -3.94 10.27 -13.08
C CYS A 82 -2.42 10.04 -13.03
N ASN A 83 -1.67 10.64 -13.94
CA ASN A 83 -0.21 10.52 -13.96
C ASN A 83 0.43 11.14 -12.70
N ASN A 84 -0.02 12.32 -12.31
CA ASN A 84 0.47 13.01 -11.12
C ASN A 84 0.15 12.22 -9.83
N LEU A 85 -1.08 11.71 -9.71
CA LEU A 85 -1.49 10.88 -8.58
C LEU A 85 -0.63 9.62 -8.47
N ARG A 86 -0.40 8.92 -9.60
CA ARG A 86 0.44 7.73 -9.63
C ARG A 86 1.85 8.01 -9.12
N LEU A 87 2.48 9.09 -9.58
CA LEU A 87 3.83 9.47 -9.14
C LEU A 87 3.85 9.83 -7.65
N LYS A 88 2.89 10.61 -7.17
CA LYS A 88 2.79 10.99 -5.76
C LYS A 88 2.58 9.77 -4.86
N ILE A 89 1.68 8.85 -5.25
CA ILE A 89 1.43 7.61 -4.49
C ILE A 89 2.70 6.76 -4.42
N LEU A 90 3.42 6.60 -5.54
CA LEU A 90 4.67 5.86 -5.57
C LEU A 90 5.75 6.49 -4.67
N CYS A 91 5.90 7.81 -4.70
CA CYS A 91 6.83 8.52 -3.83
C CYS A 91 6.50 8.32 -2.34
N GLU A 92 5.24 8.44 -1.97
CA GLU A 92 4.79 8.23 -0.58
C GLU A 92 5.00 6.78 -0.12
N TRP A 93 4.67 5.82 -0.98
CA TRP A 93 4.89 4.41 -0.70
C TRP A 93 6.37 4.10 -0.48
N ASN A 94 7.25 4.56 -1.38
CA ASN A 94 8.71 4.41 -1.24
C ASN A 94 9.22 5.01 0.07
N ALA A 95 8.77 6.21 0.43
CA ALA A 95 9.15 6.85 1.68
C ALA A 95 8.70 6.07 2.93
N MET A 96 7.57 5.39 2.87
CA MET A 96 7.10 4.52 3.96
C MET A 96 7.95 3.25 4.06
N VAL A 97 8.29 2.63 2.93
CA VAL A 97 9.17 1.45 2.86
C VAL A 97 10.56 1.80 3.42
N GLU A 98 11.16 2.89 2.98
CA GLU A 98 12.47 3.34 3.46
C GLU A 98 12.46 3.57 4.97
N ARG A 99 11.43 4.22 5.50
CA ARG A 99 11.29 4.44 6.96
C ARG A 99 11.14 3.14 7.74
N ASP A 100 10.44 2.15 7.20
CA ASP A 100 10.32 0.84 7.85
C ASP A 100 11.66 0.11 7.86
N LEU A 101 12.39 0.15 6.74
CA LEU A 101 13.74 -0.42 6.63
C LEU A 101 14.73 0.19 7.61
N LEU A 102 14.70 1.50 7.80
CA LEU A 102 15.55 2.19 8.76
C LEU A 102 15.22 1.85 10.22
N LYS A 103 13.95 1.55 10.52
CA LYS A 103 13.49 1.17 11.87
C LYS A 103 13.67 -0.31 12.17
N LYS A 104 13.50 -1.16 11.16
CA LYS A 104 13.53 -2.62 11.27
C LYS A 104 14.43 -3.18 10.18
N TYR A 105 15.71 -3.32 10.49
CA TYR A 105 16.67 -3.94 9.57
C TYR A 105 16.18 -5.32 9.10
N ILE A 106 16.56 -5.67 7.89
CA ILE A 106 16.29 -6.99 7.33
C ILE A 106 16.95 -8.04 8.22
N THR A 107 16.17 -9.01 8.68
CA THR A 107 16.66 -10.10 9.52
C THR A 107 17.38 -11.16 8.69
N LYS A 108 18.25 -11.97 9.33
CA LYS A 108 18.88 -13.10 8.65
C LYS A 108 17.87 -14.08 8.04
N LYS A 109 16.71 -14.27 8.67
CA LYS A 109 15.62 -15.11 8.16
C LYS A 109 15.00 -14.52 6.90
N GLU A 110 14.80 -13.21 6.83
CA GLU A 110 14.29 -12.54 5.63
C GLU A 110 15.31 -12.60 4.48
N VAL A 111 16.61 -12.42 4.76
CA VAL A 111 17.69 -12.47 3.75
C VAL A 111 17.73 -13.82 3.02
N THR A 112 17.43 -14.93 3.70
CA THR A 112 17.40 -16.25 3.05
C THR A 112 16.37 -16.38 1.93
N HIS A 113 15.37 -15.52 1.93
CA HIS A 113 14.31 -15.47 0.92
C HIS A 113 14.53 -14.38 -0.14
N LEU A 114 15.52 -13.50 0.06
CA LEU A 114 15.82 -12.39 -0.85
C LEU A 114 17.00 -12.75 -1.76
N ASN A 115 16.87 -12.41 -3.03
CA ASN A 115 18.01 -12.42 -3.95
C ASN A 115 18.74 -11.08 -3.80
N GLU A 116 20.05 -11.08 -3.59
CA GLU A 116 20.87 -9.88 -3.37
C GLU A 116 20.70 -8.84 -4.49
N ASP A 117 20.57 -9.30 -5.74
CA ASP A 117 20.38 -8.42 -6.90
C ASP A 117 18.99 -7.78 -7.00
N ARG A 118 18.03 -8.20 -6.16
CA ARG A 118 16.62 -7.80 -6.20
C ARG A 118 16.10 -7.21 -4.89
N LEU A 119 16.97 -6.99 -3.93
CA LEU A 119 16.66 -6.60 -2.56
C LEU A 119 15.63 -5.47 -2.45
N PHE A 120 15.66 -4.50 -3.36
CA PHE A 120 14.73 -3.38 -3.37
C PHE A 120 13.46 -3.64 -4.19
N GLN A 121 13.50 -4.55 -5.16
CA GLN A 121 12.33 -4.88 -6.00
C GLN A 121 11.42 -5.90 -5.34
N ASP A 122 11.98 -6.81 -4.55
CA ASP A 122 11.28 -7.93 -3.93
C ASP A 122 10.85 -7.61 -2.49
N PHE A 123 11.11 -6.41 -2.00
CA PHE A 123 10.84 -6.02 -0.62
C PHE A 123 9.35 -5.85 -0.31
N ALA A 124 8.60 -5.36 -1.24
CA ALA A 124 7.17 -5.19 -1.18
C ALA A 124 6.46 -6.19 -2.08
#